data_1709d22c5c7bf4e35f4913b3e8bc3366
#
_entry.id   1709d22c5c7bf4e35f4913b3e8bc3366
#
_cell.length_a   1.000
_cell.length_b   1.000
_cell.length_c   1.000
_cell.angle_alpha   90.00
_cell.angle_beta   90.00
_cell.angle_gamma   90.00
#
_symmetry.space_group_name_H-M   'P 1'
#
loop_
_entity.id
_entity.type
_entity.pdbx_description
1 polymer ?
#
loop_
_entity_poly.entity_id
_entity_poly.type
_entity_poly.pdbx_seq_one_letter_code
_entity_poly.pdbx_strand_id
1 'polypeptide(L)'
;MIYLKSPKIDELHYRQEWMKDPKTMNYNAGYDMDLKGYDKETGTITKTDDEMITWYNNWVNKEPDKYFAYIYHEKIAEPIGEVYYYLDNDIHSMGIVIQDKYRGKGYSYSALIELEKVAFEKNNISELSDIIPLDRIGAIKTFKKAGFKHTEFEQKKLVFGKESIARQLLIMKDDYFNNKINVDNIIIRNEDRSEWY
;
A
#
# COMPACT_ATOMS: atom_id res chain seq x y z
N MET A 1 -13.10 4.43 11.46
CA MET A 1 -11.97 5.20 10.87
C MET A 1 -10.79 4.26 10.68
N ILE A 2 -9.99 4.46 9.61
CA ILE A 2 -8.71 3.75 9.39
C ILE A 2 -7.58 4.59 9.96
N TYR A 3 -6.57 3.94 10.55
CA TYR A 3 -5.33 4.57 11.01
C TYR A 3 -4.14 3.62 10.84
N LEU A 4 -2.93 4.18 10.75
CA LEU A 4 -1.68 3.44 10.57
C LEU A 4 -0.89 3.44 11.87
N LYS A 5 -0.28 2.31 12.19
CA LYS A 5 0.56 2.15 13.38
C LYS A 5 1.73 1.22 13.07
N SER A 6 2.95 1.65 13.36
CA SER A 6 4.13 0.78 13.27
C SER A 6 3.97 -0.41 14.23
N PRO A 7 4.24 -1.65 13.76
CA PRO A 7 4.10 -2.82 14.61
C PRO A 7 5.15 -2.84 15.71
N LYS A 8 4.83 -3.55 16.79
CA LYS A 8 5.81 -4.00 17.78
C LYS A 8 6.33 -5.39 17.41
N ILE A 9 7.43 -5.80 18.02
CA ILE A 9 8.03 -7.13 17.79
C ILE A 9 7.05 -8.27 18.13
N ASP A 10 6.30 -8.13 19.19
CA ASP A 10 5.30 -9.13 19.63
C ASP A 10 4.04 -9.18 18.73
N GLU A 11 3.86 -8.19 17.84
CA GLU A 11 2.78 -8.13 16.85
C GLU A 11 3.16 -8.76 15.48
N LEU A 12 4.40 -9.26 15.31
CA LEU A 12 4.86 -9.81 14.02
C LEU A 12 4.13 -11.09 13.59
N HIS A 13 3.52 -11.80 14.52
CA HIS A 13 2.69 -12.97 14.24
C HIS A 13 1.55 -12.65 13.26
N TYR A 14 0.94 -11.46 13.33
CA TYR A 14 -0.07 -11.04 12.35
C TYR A 14 0.43 -11.10 10.92
N ARG A 15 1.61 -10.52 10.67
CA ARG A 15 2.21 -10.54 9.33
C ARG A 15 2.57 -11.96 8.89
N GLN A 16 3.12 -12.80 9.78
CA GLN A 16 3.42 -14.20 9.48
C GLN A 16 2.16 -14.99 9.10
N GLU A 17 1.04 -14.76 9.77
CA GLU A 17 -0.24 -15.39 9.45
C GLU A 17 -0.75 -14.97 8.07
N TRP A 18 -0.70 -13.66 7.75
CA TRP A 18 -1.14 -13.16 6.45
C TRP A 18 -0.29 -13.68 5.30
N MET A 19 1.03 -13.72 5.50
CA MET A 19 1.97 -14.23 4.50
C MET A 19 1.78 -15.73 4.22
N LYS A 20 1.21 -16.49 5.16
CA LYS A 20 0.89 -17.92 5.00
C LYS A 20 -0.52 -18.16 4.47
N ASP A 21 -1.38 -17.14 4.40
CA ASP A 21 -2.75 -17.29 3.93
C ASP A 21 -2.83 -17.17 2.39
N PRO A 22 -3.15 -18.26 1.65
CA PRO A 22 -3.24 -18.22 0.20
C PRO A 22 -4.28 -17.24 -0.32
N LYS A 23 -5.38 -17.01 0.39
CA LYS A 23 -6.42 -16.06 -0.03
C LYS A 23 -5.91 -14.63 0.03
N THR A 24 -5.16 -14.30 1.08
CA THR A 24 -4.55 -12.98 1.25
C THR A 24 -3.38 -12.78 0.26
N MET A 25 -2.56 -13.82 0.01
CA MET A 25 -1.33 -13.71 -0.78
C MET A 25 -1.48 -14.08 -2.26
N ASN A 26 -2.65 -14.44 -2.74
CA ASN A 26 -2.88 -14.88 -4.13
C ASN A 26 -2.41 -13.88 -5.20
N TYR A 27 -2.27 -12.60 -4.86
CA TYR A 27 -1.74 -11.60 -5.77
C TYR A 27 -0.25 -11.80 -6.11
N ASN A 28 0.48 -12.56 -5.30
CA ASN A 28 1.88 -12.94 -5.53
C ASN A 28 2.02 -14.27 -6.29
N ALA A 29 0.93 -15.02 -6.49
CA ALA A 29 1.02 -16.32 -7.14
C ALA A 29 1.47 -16.21 -8.60
N GLY A 30 2.22 -17.22 -9.06
CA GLY A 30 2.63 -17.38 -10.45
C GLY A 30 3.90 -16.65 -10.87
N TYR A 31 4.46 -15.79 -10.05
CA TYR A 31 5.73 -15.09 -10.34
C TYR A 31 6.94 -16.01 -10.13
N ASP A 32 7.99 -15.82 -10.93
CA ASP A 32 9.28 -16.43 -10.68
C ASP A 32 10.08 -15.50 -9.74
N MET A 33 10.00 -15.77 -8.44
CA MET A 33 10.70 -15.01 -7.41
C MET A 33 11.76 -15.88 -6.73
N ASP A 34 13.01 -15.40 -6.71
CA ASP A 34 14.07 -16.00 -5.88
C ASP A 34 13.94 -15.46 -4.43
N LEU A 35 12.95 -15.98 -3.72
CA LEU A 35 12.66 -15.59 -2.35
C LEU A 35 12.48 -16.83 -1.48
N LYS A 36 13.35 -16.98 -0.47
CA LYS A 36 13.28 -18.09 0.48
C LYS A 36 11.90 -18.16 1.16
N GLY A 37 11.30 -19.34 1.09
CA GLY A 37 9.98 -19.61 1.68
C GLY A 37 8.80 -19.21 0.82
N TYR A 38 9.01 -18.69 -0.40
CA TYR A 38 7.96 -18.38 -1.34
C TYR A 38 7.42 -19.64 -2.02
N ASP A 39 6.11 -19.73 -2.10
CA ASP A 39 5.38 -20.76 -2.85
C ASP A 39 4.73 -20.11 -4.08
N LYS A 40 5.18 -20.52 -5.26
CA LYS A 40 4.72 -19.98 -6.55
C LYS A 40 3.24 -20.25 -6.82
N GLU A 41 2.73 -21.40 -6.40
CA GLU A 41 1.33 -21.80 -6.70
C GLU A 41 0.32 -20.97 -5.90
N THR A 42 0.67 -20.63 -4.66
CA THR A 42 -0.23 -19.93 -3.74
C THR A 42 0.11 -18.47 -3.53
N GLY A 43 1.33 -18.07 -3.88
CA GLY A 43 1.87 -16.73 -3.59
C GLY A 43 2.27 -16.53 -2.13
N THR A 44 2.14 -17.55 -1.29
CA THR A 44 2.46 -17.45 0.15
C THR A 44 3.96 -17.40 0.40
N ILE A 45 4.33 -16.83 1.55
CA ILE A 45 5.71 -16.71 1.96
C ILE A 45 5.82 -17.18 3.40
N THR A 46 6.63 -18.19 3.66
CA THR A 46 6.90 -18.71 5.01
C THR A 46 8.21 -18.14 5.54
N LYS A 47 8.17 -17.51 6.70
CA LYS A 47 9.33 -16.97 7.42
C LYS A 47 9.40 -17.54 8.83
N THR A 48 10.61 -17.80 9.32
CA THR A 48 10.85 -18.13 10.74
C THR A 48 10.76 -16.86 11.60
N ASP A 49 10.68 -17.03 12.92
CA ASP A 49 10.64 -15.91 13.86
C ASP A 49 11.93 -15.07 13.76
N ASP A 50 13.10 -15.70 13.63
CA ASP A 50 14.39 -15.01 13.46
C ASP A 50 14.42 -14.20 12.15
N GLU A 51 13.89 -14.74 11.05
CA GLU A 51 13.77 -14.01 9.78
C GLU A 51 12.79 -12.82 9.90
N MET A 52 11.74 -12.95 10.68
CA MET A 52 10.80 -11.85 10.96
C MET A 52 11.42 -10.77 11.83
N ILE A 53 12.20 -11.13 12.85
CA ILE A 53 12.95 -10.18 13.69
C ILE A 53 14.00 -9.45 12.83
N THR A 54 14.72 -10.17 11.99
CA THR A 54 15.70 -9.57 11.06
C THR A 54 15.01 -8.59 10.10
N TRP A 55 13.87 -8.99 9.52
CA TRP A 55 13.06 -8.12 8.67
C TRP A 55 12.60 -6.87 9.44
N TYR A 56 12.07 -7.02 10.66
CA TYR A 56 11.62 -5.92 11.50
C TYR A 56 12.73 -4.89 11.74
N ASN A 57 13.91 -5.35 12.11
CA ASN A 57 15.05 -4.49 12.37
C ASN A 57 15.51 -3.70 11.13
N ASN A 58 15.23 -4.20 9.92
CA ASN A 58 15.61 -3.57 8.66
C ASN A 58 14.51 -2.70 8.03
N TRP A 59 13.25 -2.80 8.51
CA TRP A 59 12.12 -2.16 7.87
C TRP A 59 11.33 -1.19 8.75
N VAL A 60 11.25 -1.46 10.05
CA VAL A 60 10.39 -0.67 10.96
C VAL A 60 11.20 0.44 11.61
N ASN A 61 10.63 1.63 11.70
CA ASN A 61 11.27 2.86 12.21
C ASN A 61 12.55 3.23 11.43
N LYS A 62 12.47 3.27 10.10
CA LYS A 62 13.56 3.60 9.17
C LYS A 62 13.23 4.80 8.27
N GLU A 63 12.33 5.66 8.73
CA GLU A 63 11.97 6.87 8.00
C GLU A 63 13.16 7.82 7.85
N PRO A 64 13.23 8.61 6.77
CA PRO A 64 12.26 8.70 5.68
C PRO A 64 12.41 7.63 4.60
N ASP A 65 13.52 6.89 4.53
CA ASP A 65 13.85 5.98 3.42
C ASP A 65 12.92 4.77 3.35
N LYS A 66 12.43 4.32 4.51
CA LYS A 66 11.45 3.23 4.62
C LYS A 66 10.42 3.57 5.67
N TYR A 67 9.20 3.25 5.36
CA TYR A 67 8.08 3.29 6.30
C TYR A 67 7.29 1.99 6.22
N PHE A 68 6.92 1.43 7.36
CA PHE A 68 6.08 0.26 7.45
C PHE A 68 5.08 0.41 8.59
N ALA A 69 3.81 0.14 8.28
CA ALA A 69 2.75 0.18 9.29
C ALA A 69 1.69 -0.90 9.06
N TYR A 70 1.10 -1.36 10.14
CA TYR A 70 -0.16 -2.08 10.11
C TYR A 70 -1.32 -1.11 9.93
N ILE A 71 -2.33 -1.59 9.21
CA ILE A 71 -3.59 -0.89 8.98
C ILE A 71 -4.59 -1.35 10.03
N TYR A 72 -5.10 -0.43 10.83
CA TYR A 72 -6.12 -0.69 11.84
C TYR A 72 -7.44 -0.02 11.47
N HIS A 73 -8.53 -0.61 11.92
CA HIS A 73 -9.85 0.01 11.90
C HIS A 73 -10.38 0.11 13.33
N GLU A 74 -10.89 1.29 13.73
CA GLU A 74 -11.30 1.61 15.11
C GLU A 74 -12.26 0.60 15.78
N LYS A 75 -13.01 -0.16 14.96
CA LYS A 75 -13.99 -1.16 15.43
C LYS A 75 -13.46 -2.60 15.37
N ILE A 76 -12.19 -2.80 15.03
CA ILE A 76 -11.58 -4.14 14.87
C ILE A 76 -10.35 -4.18 15.74
N ALA A 77 -10.29 -5.16 16.64
CA ALA A 77 -9.23 -5.25 17.65
C ALA A 77 -7.86 -5.62 17.06
N GLU A 78 -7.84 -6.32 15.92
CA GLU A 78 -6.64 -6.77 15.22
C GLU A 78 -6.35 -5.88 13.99
N PRO A 79 -5.10 -5.80 13.52
CA PRO A 79 -4.81 -5.11 12.26
C PRO A 79 -5.42 -5.87 11.08
N ILE A 80 -5.87 -5.13 10.07
CA ILE A 80 -6.59 -5.65 8.90
C ILE A 80 -5.70 -5.80 7.66
N GLY A 81 -4.44 -5.38 7.76
CA GLY A 81 -3.48 -5.42 6.68
C GLY A 81 -2.22 -4.61 7.00
N GLU A 82 -1.42 -4.39 5.99
CA GLU A 82 -0.18 -3.63 6.07
C GLU A 82 -0.04 -2.67 4.88
N VAL A 83 0.73 -1.60 5.09
CA VAL A 83 1.12 -0.64 4.07
C VAL A 83 2.54 -0.19 4.33
N TYR A 84 3.29 0.06 3.26
CA TYR A 84 4.69 0.46 3.36
C TYR A 84 5.14 1.23 2.13
N TYR A 85 6.27 1.93 2.28
CA TYR A 85 7.09 2.39 1.17
C TYR A 85 8.58 2.21 1.50
N TYR A 86 9.41 2.22 0.48
CA TYR A 86 10.87 2.19 0.58
C TYR A 86 11.50 2.87 -0.62
N LEU A 87 12.66 3.50 -0.41
CA LEU A 87 13.44 4.11 -1.48
C LEU A 87 14.08 3.02 -2.34
N ASP A 88 13.80 3.03 -3.63
CA ASP A 88 14.32 2.13 -4.65
C ASP A 88 14.76 2.95 -5.87
N ASN A 89 16.10 3.02 -6.12
CA ASN A 89 16.66 3.79 -7.24
C ASN A 89 16.08 5.22 -7.39
N ASP A 90 16.13 5.99 -6.29
CA ASP A 90 15.65 7.36 -6.20
C ASP A 90 14.12 7.55 -6.32
N ILE A 91 13.33 6.49 -6.30
CA ILE A 91 11.86 6.52 -6.29
C ILE A 91 11.34 5.75 -5.06
N HIS A 92 10.37 6.31 -4.34
CA HIS A 92 9.72 5.60 -3.25
C HIS A 92 8.67 4.62 -3.78
N SER A 93 9.06 3.36 -3.86
CA SER A 93 8.17 2.24 -4.14
C SER A 93 7.32 1.90 -2.93
N MET A 94 6.04 1.65 -3.14
CA MET A 94 5.10 1.33 -2.08
C MET A 94 4.39 0.00 -2.29
N GLY A 95 3.76 -0.51 -1.24
CA GLY A 95 2.86 -1.64 -1.31
C GLY A 95 1.79 -1.57 -0.24
N ILE A 96 0.66 -2.22 -0.52
CA ILE A 96 -0.47 -2.34 0.39
C ILE A 96 -1.06 -3.74 0.31
N VAL A 97 -1.29 -4.36 1.45
CA VAL A 97 -1.95 -5.66 1.58
C VAL A 97 -3.12 -5.52 2.54
N ILE A 98 -4.31 -5.90 2.09
CA ILE A 98 -5.50 -6.07 2.96
C ILE A 98 -5.79 -7.56 3.03
N GLN A 99 -5.97 -8.09 4.25
CA GLN A 99 -6.40 -9.47 4.44
C GLN A 99 -7.68 -9.75 3.65
N ASP A 100 -7.80 -10.94 3.06
CA ASP A 100 -8.92 -11.32 2.20
C ASP A 100 -10.29 -11.04 2.84
N LYS A 101 -10.47 -11.41 4.10
CA LYS A 101 -11.73 -11.21 4.87
C LYS A 101 -12.17 -9.74 5.01
N TYR A 102 -11.26 -8.80 4.75
CA TYR A 102 -11.51 -7.35 4.86
C TYR A 102 -11.53 -6.62 3.51
N ARG A 103 -11.29 -7.31 2.39
CA ARG A 103 -11.35 -6.73 1.04
C ARG A 103 -12.76 -6.29 0.64
N GLY A 104 -12.83 -5.42 -0.35
CA GLY A 104 -14.11 -4.93 -0.90
C GLY A 104 -14.86 -3.92 -0.03
N LYS A 105 -14.30 -3.49 1.10
CA LYS A 105 -14.92 -2.56 2.06
C LYS A 105 -14.38 -1.12 1.98
N GLY A 106 -13.54 -0.82 0.99
CA GLY A 106 -12.94 0.51 0.80
C GLY A 106 -11.74 0.82 1.72
N TYR A 107 -11.31 -0.12 2.53
CA TYR A 107 -10.21 0.11 3.50
C TYR A 107 -8.87 0.45 2.83
N SER A 108 -8.58 -0.15 1.66
CA SER A 108 -7.35 0.18 0.91
C SER A 108 -7.28 1.65 0.52
N TYR A 109 -8.40 2.24 0.06
CA TYR A 109 -8.45 3.66 -0.26
C TYR A 109 -8.12 4.52 0.96
N SER A 110 -8.78 4.26 2.09
CA SER A 110 -8.52 5.02 3.32
C SER A 110 -7.09 4.84 3.84
N ALA A 111 -6.52 3.64 3.70
CA ALA A 111 -5.13 3.38 4.08
C ALA A 111 -4.13 4.09 3.16
N LEU A 112 -4.40 4.21 1.86
CA LEU A 112 -3.58 5.00 0.93
C LEU A 112 -3.59 6.47 1.32
N ILE A 113 -4.74 7.06 1.62
CA ILE A 113 -4.84 8.46 2.08
C ILE A 113 -4.03 8.68 3.37
N GLU A 114 -4.08 7.76 4.33
CA GLU A 114 -3.26 7.88 5.53
C GLU A 114 -1.76 7.70 5.24
N LEU A 115 -1.38 6.82 4.31
CA LEU A 115 0.01 6.68 3.87
C LEU A 115 0.53 7.95 3.20
N GLU A 116 -0.25 8.59 2.33
CA GLU A 116 0.10 9.85 1.66
C GLU A 116 0.37 10.97 2.67
N LYS A 117 -0.46 11.08 3.72
CA LYS A 117 -0.21 12.03 4.81
C LYS A 117 1.14 11.78 5.50
N VAL A 118 1.43 10.52 5.82
CA VAL A 118 2.71 10.17 6.45
C VAL A 118 3.87 10.48 5.49
N ALA A 119 3.77 10.08 4.24
CA ALA A 119 4.79 10.25 3.23
C ALA A 119 5.10 11.73 2.96
N PHE A 120 4.08 12.52 2.64
CA PHE A 120 4.25 13.88 2.15
C PHE A 120 4.28 14.94 3.25
N GLU A 121 3.43 14.82 4.27
CA GLU A 121 3.34 15.83 5.32
C GLU A 121 4.34 15.58 6.46
N LYS A 122 4.57 14.30 6.82
CA LYS A 122 5.41 13.95 7.97
C LYS A 122 6.85 13.65 7.58
N ASN A 123 7.05 12.81 6.56
CA ASN A 123 8.38 12.33 6.15
C ASN A 123 8.96 13.13 4.98
N ASN A 124 8.18 14.05 4.38
CA ASN A 124 8.60 15.00 3.37
C ASN A 124 9.20 14.36 2.10
N ILE A 125 8.79 13.15 1.74
CA ILE A 125 9.25 12.50 0.51
C ILE A 125 8.61 13.15 -0.74
N SER A 126 9.19 12.93 -1.91
CA SER A 126 8.82 13.64 -3.15
C SER A 126 7.68 12.97 -3.90
N GLU A 127 7.58 11.63 -3.81
CA GLU A 127 6.63 10.83 -4.59
C GLU A 127 6.36 9.47 -3.95
N LEU A 128 5.26 8.83 -4.34
CA LEU A 128 4.97 7.42 -4.09
C LEU A 128 4.64 6.72 -5.40
N SER A 129 5.13 5.51 -5.59
CA SER A 129 4.96 4.74 -6.81
C SER A 129 4.66 3.27 -6.52
N ASP A 130 3.81 2.66 -7.35
CA ASP A 130 3.63 1.21 -7.42
C ASP A 130 3.48 0.76 -8.87
N ILE A 131 3.89 -0.49 -9.17
CA ILE A 131 3.79 -1.09 -10.50
C ILE A 131 2.74 -2.18 -10.45
N ILE A 132 1.55 -1.90 -10.99
CA ILE A 132 0.37 -2.73 -10.86
C ILE A 132 0.04 -3.42 -12.19
N PRO A 133 -0.14 -4.77 -12.20
CA PRO A 133 -0.64 -5.50 -13.36
C PRO A 133 -1.97 -4.93 -13.88
N LEU A 134 -2.09 -4.79 -15.21
CA LEU A 134 -3.24 -4.12 -15.84
C LEU A 134 -4.56 -4.88 -15.66
N ASP A 135 -4.52 -6.17 -15.36
CA ASP A 135 -5.69 -7.00 -15.04
C ASP A 135 -6.22 -6.74 -13.60
N ARG A 136 -5.46 -6.09 -12.73
CA ARG A 136 -5.87 -5.74 -11.37
C ARG A 136 -6.70 -4.45 -11.33
N ILE A 137 -7.81 -4.45 -12.05
CA ILE A 137 -8.68 -3.28 -12.26
C ILE A 137 -9.13 -2.63 -10.93
N GLY A 138 -9.44 -3.44 -9.91
CA GLY A 138 -9.86 -2.95 -8.60
C GLY A 138 -8.77 -2.15 -7.87
N ALA A 139 -7.51 -2.63 -7.91
CA ALA A 139 -6.37 -1.93 -7.34
C ALA A 139 -6.11 -0.62 -8.10
N ILE A 140 -6.06 -0.67 -9.43
CA ILE A 140 -5.86 0.52 -10.28
C ILE A 140 -6.92 1.60 -10.00
N LYS A 141 -8.20 1.22 -9.90
CA LYS A 141 -9.28 2.17 -9.56
C LYS A 141 -9.07 2.80 -8.18
N THR A 142 -8.62 2.02 -7.20
CA THR A 142 -8.36 2.51 -5.84
C THR A 142 -7.21 3.51 -5.81
N PHE A 143 -6.09 3.19 -6.47
CA PHE A 143 -4.94 4.10 -6.58
C PHE A 143 -5.30 5.40 -7.32
N LYS A 144 -6.02 5.31 -8.45
CA LYS A 144 -6.48 6.51 -9.18
C LYS A 144 -7.40 7.38 -8.33
N LYS A 145 -8.29 6.77 -7.54
CA LYS A 145 -9.15 7.51 -6.61
C LYS A 145 -8.35 8.21 -5.52
N ALA A 146 -7.22 7.64 -5.09
CA ALA A 146 -6.29 8.24 -4.15
C ALA A 146 -5.37 9.32 -4.78
N GLY A 147 -5.46 9.58 -6.08
CA GLY A 147 -4.71 10.64 -6.76
C GLY A 147 -3.55 10.17 -7.60
N PHE A 148 -3.24 8.87 -7.60
CA PHE A 148 -2.18 8.32 -8.44
C PHE A 148 -2.55 8.39 -9.92
N LYS A 149 -1.55 8.67 -10.77
CA LYS A 149 -1.68 8.76 -12.22
C LYS A 149 -0.81 7.70 -12.89
N HIS A 150 -1.27 7.14 -14.01
CA HIS A 150 -0.40 6.28 -14.83
C HIS A 150 0.76 7.10 -15.41
N THR A 151 1.94 6.48 -15.42
CA THR A 151 3.09 6.94 -16.21
C THR A 151 3.20 6.13 -17.51
N GLU A 152 4.15 6.49 -18.36
CA GLU A 152 4.48 5.71 -19.56
C GLU A 152 5.32 4.44 -19.26
N PHE A 153 5.74 4.25 -17.99
CA PHE A 153 6.56 3.11 -17.63
C PHE A 153 5.72 1.84 -17.53
N GLU A 154 6.09 0.84 -18.33
CA GLU A 154 5.51 -0.50 -18.32
C GLU A 154 6.57 -1.55 -18.03
N GLN A 155 6.18 -2.58 -17.29
CA GLN A 155 6.99 -3.75 -17.00
C GLN A 155 6.27 -5.02 -17.46
N LYS A 156 6.97 -5.88 -18.19
CA LYS A 156 6.50 -7.22 -18.53
C LYS A 156 7.04 -8.22 -17.54
N LYS A 157 6.18 -9.07 -17.03
CA LYS A 157 6.52 -10.18 -16.13
C LYS A 157 5.84 -11.47 -16.61
N LEU A 158 6.44 -12.59 -16.28
CA LEU A 158 5.79 -13.88 -16.46
C LEU A 158 5.04 -14.27 -15.19
N VAL A 159 3.76 -14.57 -15.33
CA VAL A 159 2.88 -15.06 -14.27
C VAL A 159 2.31 -16.40 -14.73
N PHE A 160 2.66 -17.49 -14.07
CA PHE A 160 2.39 -18.86 -14.52
C PHE A 160 2.81 -19.11 -15.99
N GLY A 161 3.98 -18.57 -16.38
CA GLY A 161 4.52 -18.71 -17.74
C GLY A 161 3.81 -17.87 -18.81
N LYS A 162 2.81 -17.05 -18.45
CA LYS A 162 2.13 -16.14 -19.38
C LYS A 162 2.60 -14.70 -19.16
N GLU A 163 2.77 -13.97 -20.26
CA GLU A 163 3.13 -12.53 -20.18
C GLU A 163 1.99 -11.76 -19.52
N SER A 164 2.35 -10.98 -18.48
CA SER A 164 1.50 -10.01 -17.82
C SER A 164 2.16 -8.65 -17.93
N ILE A 165 1.39 -7.63 -18.31
CA ILE A 165 1.85 -6.25 -18.40
C ILE A 165 1.42 -5.53 -17.13
N ALA A 166 2.37 -4.90 -16.45
CA ALA A 166 2.13 -4.01 -15.32
C ALA A 166 2.52 -2.59 -15.69
N ARG A 167 1.78 -1.60 -15.20
CA ARG A 167 2.06 -0.18 -15.43
C ARG A 167 2.28 0.54 -14.11
N GLN A 168 3.21 1.49 -14.12
CA GLN A 168 3.47 2.33 -12.97
C GLN A 168 2.33 3.31 -12.74
N LEU A 169 1.95 3.42 -11.49
CA LEU A 169 1.09 4.46 -10.92
C LEU A 169 1.93 5.30 -9.96
N LEU A 170 1.89 6.61 -10.12
CA LEU A 170 2.71 7.59 -9.41
C LEU A 170 1.83 8.71 -8.88
N ILE A 171 2.11 9.15 -7.65
CA ILE A 171 1.62 10.42 -7.11
C ILE A 171 2.81 11.26 -6.66
N MET A 172 2.86 12.51 -7.12
CA MET A 172 3.85 13.49 -6.70
C MET A 172 3.33 14.26 -5.48
N LYS A 173 4.23 14.66 -4.60
CA LYS A 173 3.92 15.50 -3.44
C LYS A 173 3.14 16.77 -3.83
N ASP A 174 3.53 17.42 -4.91
CA ASP A 174 2.84 18.63 -5.41
C ASP A 174 1.40 18.32 -5.85
N ASP A 175 1.17 17.19 -6.52
CA ASP A 175 -0.18 16.73 -6.89
C ASP A 175 -1.05 16.49 -5.66
N TYR A 176 -0.48 15.88 -4.61
CA TYR A 176 -1.18 15.65 -3.34
C TYR A 176 -1.65 16.96 -2.71
N PHE A 177 -0.77 17.96 -2.56
CA PHE A 177 -1.15 19.24 -1.97
C PHE A 177 -2.11 20.02 -2.85
N ASN A 178 -1.96 20.03 -4.18
CA ASN A 178 -2.88 20.68 -5.10
C ASN A 178 -4.29 20.07 -5.05
N ASN A 179 -4.40 18.74 -4.93
CA ASN A 179 -5.68 18.06 -4.77
C ASN A 179 -6.35 18.44 -3.45
N LYS A 180 -5.58 18.54 -2.35
CA LYS A 180 -6.07 18.94 -1.03
C LYS A 180 -6.62 20.38 -1.04
N ILE A 181 -5.89 21.34 -1.63
CA ILE A 181 -6.33 22.74 -1.77
C ILE A 181 -7.64 22.83 -2.57
N ASN A 182 -7.78 22.04 -3.64
CA ASN A 182 -9.00 22.02 -4.43
C ASN A 182 -10.22 21.49 -3.67
N VAL A 183 -10.03 20.48 -2.83
CA VAL A 183 -11.10 19.93 -1.97
C VAL A 183 -11.51 20.95 -0.92
N ASP A 184 -10.56 21.59 -0.26
CA ASP A 184 -10.83 22.61 0.76
C ASP A 184 -11.58 23.80 0.15
N ASN A 185 -11.19 24.25 -1.04
CA ASN A 185 -11.88 25.32 -1.77
C ASN A 185 -13.32 24.96 -2.19
N ILE A 186 -13.59 23.69 -2.50
CA ILE A 186 -14.96 23.22 -2.81
C ILE A 186 -15.81 23.21 -1.54
N ILE A 187 -15.27 22.81 -0.40
CA ILE A 187 -15.94 22.82 0.90
C ILE A 187 -16.33 24.25 1.30
N ILE A 188 -15.38 25.18 1.23
CA ILE A 188 -15.61 26.61 1.54
C ILE A 188 -16.69 27.20 0.64
N ARG A 189 -16.70 26.90 -0.68
CA ARG A 189 -17.72 27.38 -1.61
C ARG A 189 -19.11 26.81 -1.32
N ASN A 190 -19.20 25.62 -0.73
CA ASN A 190 -20.48 25.02 -0.36
C ASN A 190 -21.01 25.56 0.97
N GLU A 191 -20.14 25.95 1.90
CA GLU A 191 -20.52 26.62 3.15
C GLU A 191 -21.05 28.03 2.88
N ASP A 192 -20.42 28.81 1.99
CA ASP A 192 -20.89 30.13 1.57
C ASP A 192 -22.26 30.13 0.86
N ARG A 193 -22.73 28.97 0.34
CA ARG A 193 -24.05 28.83 -0.26
C ARG A 193 -25.17 28.50 0.71
N SER A 194 -24.83 28.11 1.94
CA SER A 194 -25.84 27.75 2.97
C SER A 194 -26.45 28.95 3.70
N GLU A 195 -25.95 30.16 3.46
CA GLU A 195 -26.49 31.40 4.07
C GLU A 195 -27.56 32.12 3.22
N TRP A 196 -28.08 31.50 2.14
CA TRP A 196 -29.05 32.11 1.26
C TRP A 196 -30.39 31.35 1.16
N TYR A 197 -30.89 30.78 2.28
CA TYR A 197 -32.28 30.34 2.40
C TYR A 197 -32.87 30.66 3.79
#